data_f3e0b52d78ecc428caa47523b75cb0e6
#
_entry.id   f3e0b52d78ecc428caa47523b75cb0e6
#
_cell.length_a   1.000
_cell.length_b   1.000
_cell.length_c   1.000
_cell.angle_alpha   90.00
_cell.angle_beta   90.00
_cell.angle_gamma   90.00
#
_symmetry.space_group_name_H-M   'P 1'
#
loop_
_entity.id
_entity.type
_entity.pdbx_description
1 polymer ?
#
loop_
_entity_poly.entity_id
_entity_poly.type
_entity_poly.pdbx_seq_one_letter_code
_entity_poly.pdbx_strand_id
1 'polypeptide(L)'
;MKSLIKYIFSLLVFVIFMSLSFINFYPEKLSKSLTNFTIERNQKSLSINEDEITVFTIGTGSPLNTSRVQSGTAVFIKDKFFIFDVGDGVVTKAEEMNLPLNELDAVFITHFHSDHYIDLPYLINRSWVLGRNKDLNIYGPEGLKNILDSNYDFLKLENKHRVDHHGSEIMNTKYAYGVSNEFKIEDNKKIIYDSDEIKITAFNVDHYPVEPSVGYAIEYNNKKVVISGDTKANELVFEMATNADLLIHEAILNSLLKNTVKILENKEMHRNSHIVHDIQDYHTPPNEIVKLANIANVKTLVLHHLTPSPDNIIINKLYEKQIKDFNGKVYLAKDGDKFIVK
;
A
#
# COMPACT_ATOMS: atom_id res chain seq x y z
N MET A 1 -42.42 5.25 33.11
CA MET A 1 -41.64 4.73 31.97
C MET A 1 -42.19 5.19 30.61
N LYS A 2 -43.47 4.95 30.24
CA LYS A 2 -44.05 5.38 28.97
C LYS A 2 -44.04 6.92 28.73
N SER A 3 -44.20 7.75 29.78
CA SER A 3 -44.14 9.21 29.70
C SER A 3 -42.70 9.69 29.39
N LEU A 4 -41.69 9.15 30.07
CA LEU A 4 -40.28 9.49 29.88
C LEU A 4 -39.82 9.19 28.43
N ILE A 5 -40.21 8.05 27.88
CA ILE A 5 -39.94 7.64 26.49
C ILE A 5 -40.52 8.66 25.50
N LYS A 6 -41.78 9.10 25.73
CA LYS A 6 -42.39 10.13 24.88
C LYS A 6 -41.63 11.47 24.93
N TYR A 7 -41.17 11.92 26.11
CA TYR A 7 -40.39 13.13 26.24
C TYR A 7 -39.04 13.04 25.53
N ILE A 8 -38.33 11.90 25.66
CA ILE A 8 -37.05 11.65 24.97
C ILE A 8 -37.26 11.65 23.45
N PHE A 9 -38.33 10.98 22.97
CA PHE A 9 -38.63 10.95 21.54
C PHE A 9 -38.98 12.35 21.00
N SER A 10 -39.81 13.13 21.71
CA SER A 10 -40.17 14.49 21.33
C SER A 10 -38.96 15.43 21.31
N LEU A 11 -38.05 15.29 22.29
CA LEU A 11 -36.80 16.04 22.34
C LEU A 11 -35.89 15.68 21.14
N LEU A 12 -35.77 14.40 20.81
CA LEU A 12 -34.98 13.94 19.68
C LEU A 12 -35.50 14.49 18.33
N VAL A 13 -36.82 14.42 18.14
CA VAL A 13 -37.48 14.98 16.94
C VAL A 13 -37.27 16.50 16.87
N PHE A 14 -37.39 17.21 18.00
CA PHE A 14 -37.13 18.64 18.05
C PHE A 14 -35.68 19.00 17.70
N VAL A 15 -34.70 18.25 18.24
CA VAL A 15 -33.26 18.45 17.93
C VAL A 15 -33.00 18.20 16.44
N ILE A 16 -33.57 17.13 15.86
CA ILE A 16 -33.43 16.86 14.41
C ILE A 16 -34.03 18.00 13.59
N PHE A 17 -35.25 18.46 13.93
CA PHE A 17 -35.90 19.53 13.23
C PHE A 17 -35.10 20.85 13.31
N MET A 18 -34.58 21.18 14.49
CA MET A 18 -33.74 22.36 14.69
C MET A 18 -32.43 22.27 13.90
N SER A 19 -31.80 21.08 13.87
CA SER A 19 -30.57 20.82 13.10
C SER A 19 -30.84 20.98 11.59
N LEU A 20 -31.89 20.40 11.06
CA LEU A 20 -32.28 20.54 9.65
C LEU A 20 -32.64 21.98 9.29
N SER A 21 -33.34 22.66 10.18
CA SER A 21 -33.64 24.10 10.01
C SER A 21 -32.36 24.93 9.99
N PHE A 22 -31.41 24.67 10.89
CA PHE A 22 -30.14 25.38 10.93
C PHE A 22 -29.31 25.14 9.65
N ILE A 23 -29.30 23.91 9.13
CA ILE A 23 -28.66 23.58 7.84
C ILE A 23 -29.28 24.35 6.69
N ASN A 24 -30.64 24.46 6.65
CA ASN A 24 -31.34 25.16 5.58
C ASN A 24 -31.19 26.69 5.64
N PHE A 25 -31.21 27.28 6.84
CA PHE A 25 -31.20 28.73 7.00
C PHE A 25 -29.80 29.35 7.13
N TYR A 26 -28.80 28.54 7.51
CA TYR A 26 -27.41 29.02 7.72
C TYR A 26 -26.34 28.17 7.03
N PRO A 27 -26.51 27.75 5.75
CA PRO A 27 -25.56 26.90 5.08
C PRO A 27 -24.15 27.52 4.97
N GLU A 28 -24.07 28.84 4.77
CA GLU A 28 -22.78 29.54 4.66
C GLU A 28 -21.97 29.53 5.96
N LYS A 29 -22.64 29.70 7.12
CA LYS A 29 -21.94 29.60 8.43
C LYS A 29 -21.44 28.19 8.70
N LEU A 30 -22.27 27.20 8.37
CA LEU A 30 -21.89 25.80 8.51
C LEU A 30 -20.76 25.42 7.56
N SER A 31 -20.80 25.88 6.30
CA SER A 31 -19.74 25.60 5.34
C SER A 31 -18.40 26.19 5.79
N LYS A 32 -18.40 27.43 6.30
CA LYS A 32 -17.19 28.04 6.86
C LYS A 32 -16.62 27.25 8.05
N SER A 33 -17.48 26.81 8.97
CA SER A 33 -17.07 26.01 10.11
C SER A 33 -16.51 24.65 9.68
N LEU A 34 -17.18 24.01 8.72
CA LEU A 34 -16.74 22.72 8.14
C LEU A 34 -15.41 22.87 7.40
N THR A 35 -15.24 23.96 6.62
CA THR A 35 -13.99 24.24 5.90
C THR A 35 -12.82 24.43 6.89
N ASN A 36 -13.02 25.24 7.94
CA ASN A 36 -12.01 25.43 8.97
C ASN A 36 -11.64 24.10 9.65
N PHE A 37 -12.65 23.32 10.06
CA PHE A 37 -12.42 21.99 10.67
C PHE A 37 -11.66 21.05 9.73
N THR A 38 -11.99 21.04 8.44
CA THR A 38 -11.32 20.22 7.44
C THR A 38 -9.85 20.64 7.26
N ILE A 39 -9.60 21.96 7.18
CA ILE A 39 -8.24 22.52 7.06
C ILE A 39 -7.42 22.14 8.31
N GLU A 40 -7.96 22.39 9.50
CA GLU A 40 -7.27 22.05 10.77
C GLU A 40 -7.00 20.55 10.91
N ARG A 41 -7.94 19.71 10.45
CA ARG A 41 -7.76 18.26 10.44
C ARG A 41 -6.63 17.83 9.49
N ASN A 42 -6.59 18.40 8.28
CA ASN A 42 -5.56 18.07 7.28
C ASN A 42 -4.18 18.64 7.64
N GLN A 43 -4.11 19.67 8.52
CA GLN A 43 -2.85 20.21 9.04
C GLN A 43 -2.27 19.39 10.21
N LYS A 44 -3.03 18.45 10.80
CA LYS A 44 -2.49 17.56 11.81
C LYS A 44 -1.50 16.61 11.16
N SER A 45 -0.20 16.90 11.32
CA SER A 45 0.87 15.98 10.97
C SER A 45 0.67 14.63 11.66
N LEU A 46 0.95 13.56 10.97
CA LEU A 46 1.09 12.24 11.59
C LEU A 46 2.17 12.35 12.67
N SER A 47 1.78 12.12 13.94
CA SER A 47 2.75 12.01 15.01
C SER A 47 3.51 10.69 14.85
N ILE A 48 4.74 10.76 14.35
CA ILE A 48 5.65 9.65 14.20
C ILE A 48 6.74 9.80 15.25
N ASN A 49 7.02 8.73 15.96
CA ASN A 49 8.11 8.71 16.92
C ASN A 49 9.42 8.45 16.15
N GLU A 50 10.44 9.26 16.40
CA GLU A 50 11.74 9.16 15.71
C GLU A 50 12.46 7.81 15.91
N ASP A 51 12.18 7.15 17.04
CA ASP A 51 12.78 5.85 17.37
C ASP A 51 12.02 4.64 16.80
N GLU A 52 10.92 4.83 16.08
CA GLU A 52 10.05 3.76 15.61
C GLU A 52 10.01 3.72 14.06
N ILE A 53 9.75 2.53 13.51
CA ILE A 53 9.31 2.39 12.12
C ILE A 53 7.78 2.25 12.13
N THR A 54 7.08 3.19 11.52
CA THR A 54 5.63 3.11 11.34
C THR A 54 5.30 2.66 9.92
N VAL A 55 4.52 1.60 9.81
CA VAL A 55 4.11 1.01 8.53
C VAL A 55 2.59 1.05 8.39
N PHE A 56 2.12 1.44 7.21
CA PHE A 56 0.70 1.34 6.83
C PHE A 56 0.56 0.47 5.59
N THR A 57 -0.35 -0.48 5.62
CA THR A 57 -0.78 -1.17 4.40
C THR A 57 -1.85 -0.31 3.72
N ILE A 58 -1.45 0.51 2.74
CA ILE A 58 -2.39 1.38 2.00
C ILE A 58 -3.37 0.52 1.21
N GLY A 59 -2.84 -0.48 0.49
CA GLY A 59 -3.60 -1.42 -0.28
C GLY A 59 -3.11 -2.85 -0.07
N THR A 60 -4.06 -3.79 0.02
CA THR A 60 -3.82 -5.20 0.36
C THR A 60 -4.44 -6.18 -0.63
N GLY A 61 -5.05 -5.67 -1.70
CA GLY A 61 -5.68 -6.44 -2.75
C GLY A 61 -4.69 -6.90 -3.82
N SER A 62 -5.11 -7.88 -4.60
CA SER A 62 -4.47 -8.41 -5.79
C SER A 62 -5.30 -8.06 -7.03
N PRO A 63 -4.79 -8.26 -8.28
CA PRO A 63 -5.49 -7.82 -9.49
C PRO A 63 -6.85 -8.48 -9.71
N LEU A 64 -7.08 -9.66 -9.13
CA LEU A 64 -8.35 -10.38 -9.25
C LEU A 64 -9.44 -9.89 -8.27
N ASN A 65 -9.10 -8.94 -7.42
CA ASN A 65 -10.03 -8.43 -6.40
C ASN A 65 -10.27 -6.93 -6.59
N THR A 66 -11.53 -6.55 -6.76
CA THR A 66 -11.96 -5.15 -6.91
C THR A 66 -12.47 -4.53 -5.61
N SER A 67 -12.54 -5.28 -4.49
CA SER A 67 -13.05 -4.80 -3.20
C SER A 67 -11.99 -4.15 -2.33
N ARG A 68 -10.71 -4.25 -2.70
CA ARG A 68 -9.57 -3.70 -1.99
C ARG A 68 -8.67 -2.91 -2.93
N VAL A 69 -8.01 -1.92 -2.37
CA VAL A 69 -6.94 -1.20 -3.03
C VAL A 69 -5.79 -2.17 -3.34
N GLN A 70 -5.19 -2.06 -4.51
CA GLN A 70 -4.08 -2.91 -4.93
C GLN A 70 -2.80 -2.60 -4.15
N SER A 71 -1.70 -3.30 -4.44
CA SER A 71 -0.49 -3.29 -3.62
C SER A 71 0.06 -1.90 -3.35
N GLY A 72 0.22 -1.57 -2.07
CA GLY A 72 0.85 -0.32 -1.64
C GLY A 72 1.10 -0.30 -0.14
N THR A 73 2.34 0.01 0.26
CA THR A 73 2.76 0.07 1.66
C THR A 73 3.48 1.38 1.94
N ALA A 74 3.01 2.14 2.92
CA ALA A 74 3.70 3.35 3.39
C ALA A 74 4.59 3.04 4.59
N VAL A 75 5.79 3.61 4.61
CA VAL A 75 6.76 3.46 5.70
C VAL A 75 7.25 4.83 6.12
N PHE A 76 7.16 5.12 7.42
CA PHE A 76 7.66 6.33 8.03
C PHE A 76 8.78 5.99 9.00
N ILE A 77 9.91 6.69 8.86
CA ILE A 77 11.10 6.55 9.70
C ILE A 77 11.67 7.94 9.93
N LYS A 78 11.72 8.42 11.17
CA LYS A 78 12.10 9.82 11.49
C LYS A 78 11.21 10.81 10.70
N ASP A 79 11.85 11.68 9.92
CA ASP A 79 11.23 12.66 9.03
C ASP A 79 11.04 12.14 7.59
N LYS A 80 11.36 10.86 7.31
CA LYS A 80 11.26 10.26 5.99
C LYS A 80 9.94 9.55 5.78
N PHE A 81 9.39 9.73 4.60
CA PHE A 81 8.19 9.04 4.13
C PHE A 81 8.47 8.32 2.82
N PHE A 82 8.24 7.01 2.83
CA PHE A 82 8.45 6.12 1.69
C PHE A 82 7.16 5.38 1.34
N ILE A 83 6.97 5.09 0.05
CA ILE A 83 5.90 4.18 -0.42
C ILE A 83 6.55 3.04 -1.21
N PHE A 84 6.14 1.82 -0.91
CA PHE A 84 6.51 0.59 -1.62
C PHE A 84 5.30 0.11 -2.40
N ASP A 85 5.45 0.03 -3.71
CA ASP A 85 4.41 -0.19 -4.73
C ASP A 85 3.29 0.87 -4.73
N VAL A 86 2.72 1.08 -5.92
CA VAL A 86 1.68 2.08 -6.18
C VAL A 86 0.65 1.47 -7.15
N GLY A 87 -0.07 0.46 -6.69
CA GLY A 87 -1.16 -0.18 -7.45
C GLY A 87 -2.42 0.69 -7.51
N ASP A 88 -3.44 0.21 -8.21
CA ASP A 88 -4.69 0.93 -8.42
C ASP A 88 -5.37 1.30 -7.10
N GLY A 89 -5.72 2.58 -6.95
CA GLY A 89 -6.38 3.16 -5.79
C GLY A 89 -5.46 3.55 -4.63
N VAL A 90 -4.14 3.28 -4.71
CA VAL A 90 -3.18 3.60 -3.63
C VAL A 90 -3.14 5.09 -3.34
N VAL A 91 -3.11 5.95 -4.36
CA VAL A 91 -3.06 7.40 -4.18
C VAL A 91 -4.31 7.92 -3.48
N THR A 92 -5.49 7.51 -3.94
CA THR A 92 -6.77 7.91 -3.35
C THR A 92 -6.87 7.45 -1.90
N LYS A 93 -6.46 6.21 -1.62
CA LYS A 93 -6.48 5.65 -0.27
C LYS A 93 -5.51 6.35 0.67
N ALA A 94 -4.31 6.68 0.21
CA ALA A 94 -3.33 7.45 0.97
C ALA A 94 -3.89 8.84 1.37
N GLU A 95 -4.62 9.51 0.47
CA GLU A 95 -5.30 10.78 0.79
C GLU A 95 -6.44 10.58 1.80
N GLU A 96 -7.27 9.54 1.67
CA GLU A 96 -8.30 9.19 2.66
C GLU A 96 -7.72 8.96 4.06
N MET A 97 -6.53 8.35 4.11
CA MET A 97 -5.78 8.13 5.35
C MET A 97 -5.07 9.40 5.86
N ASN A 98 -5.14 10.50 5.12
CA ASN A 98 -4.44 11.77 5.38
C ASN A 98 -2.91 11.58 5.44
N LEU A 99 -2.34 10.71 4.60
CA LEU A 99 -0.89 10.61 4.46
C LEU A 99 -0.36 11.84 3.73
N PRO A 100 0.78 12.42 4.17
CA PRO A 100 1.28 13.69 3.64
C PRO A 100 2.03 13.48 2.31
N LEU A 101 1.30 13.24 1.21
CA LEU A 101 1.90 12.95 -0.10
C LEU A 101 2.84 14.05 -0.61
N ASN A 102 2.64 15.31 -0.17
CA ASN A 102 3.57 16.41 -0.46
C ASN A 102 4.93 16.27 0.24
N GLU A 103 5.02 15.45 1.29
CA GLU A 103 6.25 15.17 2.03
C GLU A 103 6.93 13.85 1.59
N LEU A 104 6.41 13.18 0.57
CA LEU A 104 6.95 11.92 0.08
C LEU A 104 8.42 12.07 -0.38
N ASP A 105 9.32 11.26 0.16
CA ASP A 105 10.76 11.28 -0.14
C ASP A 105 11.12 10.35 -1.28
N ALA A 106 10.57 9.12 -1.26
CA ALA A 106 10.84 8.15 -2.32
C ALA A 106 9.73 7.11 -2.48
N VAL A 107 9.71 6.51 -3.68
CA VAL A 107 8.89 5.35 -4.02
C VAL A 107 9.81 4.19 -4.40
N PHE A 108 9.44 2.98 -4.02
CA PHE A 108 10.16 1.75 -4.31
C PHE A 108 9.21 0.77 -5.01
N ILE A 109 9.52 0.38 -6.24
CA ILE A 109 8.71 -0.54 -7.04
C ILE A 109 9.33 -1.92 -7.00
N THR A 110 8.54 -2.94 -6.66
CA THR A 110 9.00 -4.33 -6.58
C THR A 110 9.15 -4.97 -7.95
N HIS A 111 8.18 -4.78 -8.81
CA HIS A 111 8.15 -5.29 -10.19
C HIS A 111 7.07 -4.55 -11.02
N PHE A 112 6.91 -4.91 -12.30
CA PHE A 112 6.08 -4.16 -13.24
C PHE A 112 4.78 -4.86 -13.65
N HIS A 113 4.12 -5.59 -12.73
CA HIS A 113 2.69 -5.85 -12.88
C HIS A 113 1.88 -4.60 -12.55
N SER A 114 0.79 -4.37 -13.27
CA SER A 114 -0.01 -3.13 -13.17
C SER A 114 -0.50 -2.86 -11.76
N ASP A 115 -0.84 -3.88 -11.00
CA ASP A 115 -1.32 -3.77 -9.62
C ASP A 115 -0.23 -3.37 -8.60
N HIS A 116 1.01 -3.13 -9.07
CA HIS A 116 2.12 -2.62 -8.26
C HIS A 116 2.58 -1.22 -8.66
N TYR A 117 2.20 -0.68 -9.84
CA TYR A 117 2.69 0.63 -10.26
C TYR A 117 1.74 1.48 -11.10
N ILE A 118 0.51 1.04 -11.39
CA ILE A 118 -0.37 1.73 -12.33
C ILE A 118 -0.74 3.15 -11.87
N ASP A 119 -0.81 3.40 -10.57
CA ASP A 119 -1.07 4.74 -9.99
C ASP A 119 0.19 5.61 -9.90
N LEU A 120 1.38 5.11 -10.29
CA LEU A 120 2.63 5.87 -10.19
C LEU A 120 2.60 7.23 -10.90
N PRO A 121 2.09 7.35 -12.15
CA PRO A 121 1.93 8.66 -12.80
C PRO A 121 1.03 9.60 -11.99
N TYR A 122 -0.06 9.08 -11.44
CA TYR A 122 -0.98 9.87 -10.62
C TYR A 122 -0.34 10.28 -9.29
N LEU A 123 0.43 9.42 -8.63
CA LEU A 123 1.18 9.77 -7.42
C LEU A 123 2.19 10.90 -7.67
N ILE A 124 2.96 10.81 -8.77
CA ILE A 124 3.93 11.83 -9.17
C ILE A 124 3.24 13.17 -9.35
N ASN A 125 2.16 13.22 -10.13
CA ASN A 125 1.38 14.42 -10.37
C ASN A 125 0.72 14.92 -9.09
N ARG A 126 0.02 14.04 -8.35
CA ARG A 126 -0.77 14.41 -7.19
C ARG A 126 0.08 14.99 -6.06
N SER A 127 1.22 14.36 -5.74
CA SER A 127 2.14 14.86 -4.73
C SER A 127 2.69 16.26 -5.08
N TRP A 128 2.98 16.51 -6.37
CA TRP A 128 3.39 17.83 -6.84
C TRP A 128 2.27 18.86 -6.72
N VAL A 129 1.04 18.52 -7.13
CA VAL A 129 -0.14 19.39 -7.01
C VAL A 129 -0.45 19.74 -5.54
N LEU A 130 -0.19 18.81 -4.62
CA LEU A 130 -0.33 19.03 -3.18
C LEU A 130 0.81 19.86 -2.55
N GLY A 131 1.81 20.25 -3.34
CA GLY A 131 2.86 21.19 -2.92
C GLY A 131 4.22 20.54 -2.64
N ARG A 132 4.50 19.33 -3.16
CA ARG A 132 5.84 18.77 -3.07
C ARG A 132 6.84 19.71 -3.74
N ASN A 133 7.84 20.11 -2.97
CA ASN A 133 8.87 21.08 -3.37
C ASN A 133 10.30 20.48 -3.34
N LYS A 134 10.39 19.18 -3.43
CA LYS A 134 11.63 18.37 -3.48
C LYS A 134 11.53 17.31 -4.58
N ASP A 135 12.69 16.80 -5.01
CA ASP A 135 12.75 15.69 -5.97
C ASP A 135 12.03 14.46 -5.38
N LEU A 136 11.26 13.78 -6.21
CA LEU A 136 10.66 12.48 -5.87
C LEU A 136 11.51 11.37 -6.48
N ASN A 137 12.32 10.73 -5.65
CA ASN A 137 13.14 9.60 -6.07
C ASN A 137 12.31 8.34 -6.24
N ILE A 138 12.40 7.72 -7.42
CA ILE A 138 11.70 6.45 -7.70
C ILE A 138 12.78 5.39 -7.88
N TYR A 139 12.77 4.39 -7.01
CA TYR A 139 13.66 3.24 -7.06
C TYR A 139 12.91 2.03 -7.63
N GLY A 140 13.56 1.28 -8.49
CA GLY A 140 13.01 0.06 -9.06
C GLY A 140 14.01 -0.70 -9.91
N PRO A 141 13.71 -1.96 -10.26
CA PRO A 141 14.57 -2.77 -11.11
C PRO A 141 14.65 -2.26 -12.55
N GLU A 142 15.48 -2.90 -13.38
CA GLU A 142 15.64 -2.58 -14.81
C GLU A 142 14.28 -2.51 -15.51
N GLY A 143 14.05 -1.45 -16.29
CA GLY A 143 12.77 -1.10 -16.94
C GLY A 143 12.10 0.14 -16.33
N LEU A 144 12.45 0.54 -15.11
CA LEU A 144 11.88 1.70 -14.44
C LEU A 144 12.06 2.98 -15.26
N LYS A 145 13.25 3.17 -15.85
CA LYS A 145 13.53 4.37 -16.63
C LYS A 145 12.56 4.54 -17.78
N ASN A 146 12.26 3.47 -18.52
CA ASN A 146 11.32 3.51 -19.64
C ASN A 146 9.89 3.87 -19.19
N ILE A 147 9.49 3.38 -18.02
CA ILE A 147 8.20 3.72 -17.40
C ILE A 147 8.16 5.21 -17.06
N LEU A 148 9.21 5.75 -16.44
CA LEU A 148 9.26 7.17 -16.06
C LEU A 148 9.37 8.10 -17.28
N ASP A 149 10.09 7.71 -18.33
CA ASP A 149 10.11 8.45 -19.60
C ASP A 149 8.70 8.52 -20.21
N SER A 150 7.95 7.41 -20.17
CA SER A 150 6.55 7.36 -20.63
C SER A 150 5.62 8.20 -19.75
N ASN A 151 5.84 8.19 -18.43
CA ASN A 151 5.09 9.01 -17.49
C ASN A 151 5.35 10.51 -17.70
N TYR A 152 6.58 10.88 -18.05
CA TYR A 152 6.92 12.26 -18.41
C TYR A 152 6.06 12.73 -19.59
N ASP A 153 6.02 11.97 -20.67
CA ASP A 153 5.23 12.32 -21.84
C ASP A 153 3.73 12.35 -21.54
N PHE A 154 3.23 11.41 -20.75
CA PHE A 154 1.84 11.34 -20.31
C PHE A 154 1.43 12.57 -19.48
N LEU A 155 2.27 13.01 -18.53
CA LEU A 155 1.96 14.12 -17.62
C LEU A 155 2.24 15.51 -18.21
N LYS A 156 3.00 15.60 -19.31
CA LYS A 156 3.48 16.87 -19.88
C LYS A 156 2.38 17.87 -20.18
N LEU A 157 1.25 17.41 -20.73
CA LEU A 157 0.13 18.29 -21.08
C LEU A 157 -0.61 18.78 -19.83
N GLU A 158 -0.87 17.87 -18.90
CA GLU A 158 -1.52 18.19 -17.61
C GLU A 158 -0.67 19.19 -16.81
N ASN A 159 0.62 18.93 -16.69
CA ASN A 159 1.54 19.79 -15.96
C ASN A 159 1.62 21.18 -16.59
N LYS A 160 1.64 21.27 -17.94
CA LYS A 160 1.58 22.55 -18.64
C LYS A 160 0.33 23.34 -18.26
N HIS A 161 -0.84 22.70 -18.29
CA HIS A 161 -2.11 23.37 -17.96
C HIS A 161 -2.14 23.86 -16.50
N ARG A 162 -1.56 23.11 -15.56
CA ARG A 162 -1.42 23.55 -14.16
C ARG A 162 -0.56 24.80 -14.03
N VAL A 163 0.57 24.83 -14.71
CA VAL A 163 1.46 26.01 -14.72
C VAL A 163 0.81 27.20 -15.39
N ASP A 164 0.14 27.01 -16.52
CA ASP A 164 -0.59 28.08 -17.23
C ASP A 164 -1.68 28.70 -16.34
N HIS A 165 -2.32 27.91 -15.48
CA HIS A 165 -3.43 28.33 -14.62
C HIS A 165 -2.98 28.99 -13.30
N HIS A 166 -1.94 28.43 -12.65
CA HIS A 166 -1.53 28.82 -11.31
C HIS A 166 -0.20 29.57 -11.25
N GLY A 167 0.54 29.63 -12.36
CA GLY A 167 1.87 30.22 -12.46
C GLY A 167 3.00 29.31 -11.98
N SER A 168 4.19 29.53 -12.51
CA SER A 168 5.41 28.74 -12.23
C SER A 168 5.95 28.92 -10.82
N GLU A 169 5.58 30.00 -10.13
CA GLU A 169 5.98 30.21 -8.73
C GLU A 169 5.25 29.24 -7.80
N ILE A 170 3.97 28.94 -8.06
CA ILE A 170 3.16 27.99 -7.29
C ILE A 170 3.41 26.56 -7.78
N MET A 171 3.43 26.37 -9.11
CA MET A 171 3.58 25.08 -9.76
C MET A 171 4.99 24.95 -10.35
N ASN A 172 6.00 24.76 -9.49
CA ASN A 172 7.39 24.65 -9.90
C ASN A 172 7.63 23.35 -10.67
N THR A 173 7.86 23.47 -11.98
CA THR A 173 8.06 22.33 -12.89
C THR A 173 9.33 21.52 -12.60
N LYS A 174 10.29 22.08 -11.86
CA LYS A 174 11.47 21.33 -11.41
C LYS A 174 11.09 20.05 -10.67
N TYR A 175 10.00 20.08 -9.92
CA TYR A 175 9.56 18.96 -9.07
C TYR A 175 8.34 18.20 -9.65
N ALA A 176 7.93 18.51 -10.89
CA ALA A 176 6.70 17.94 -11.47
C ALA A 176 6.82 16.47 -11.88
N TYR A 177 8.02 15.91 -11.87
CA TYR A 177 8.30 14.56 -12.37
C TYR A 177 9.04 13.72 -11.33
N GLY A 178 9.09 12.40 -11.56
CA GLY A 178 9.89 11.47 -10.78
C GLY A 178 11.32 11.41 -11.29
N VAL A 179 12.27 11.19 -10.38
CA VAL A 179 13.67 10.96 -10.69
C VAL A 179 13.96 9.46 -10.66
N SER A 180 14.41 8.90 -11.77
CA SER A 180 14.72 7.47 -11.89
C SER A 180 15.99 7.08 -11.14
N ASN A 181 15.87 6.16 -10.21
CA ASN A 181 16.96 5.46 -9.56
C ASN A 181 16.85 3.96 -9.90
N GLU A 182 16.90 3.66 -11.20
CA GLU A 182 16.88 2.29 -11.71
C GLU A 182 18.13 1.55 -11.25
N PHE A 183 17.96 0.28 -10.84
CA PHE A 183 19.06 -0.55 -10.40
C PHE A 183 19.00 -1.96 -10.99
N LYS A 184 20.19 -2.58 -11.06
CA LYS A 184 20.36 -4.00 -11.36
C LYS A 184 20.99 -4.69 -10.16
N ILE A 185 20.48 -5.89 -9.83
CA ILE A 185 21.03 -6.78 -8.81
C ILE A 185 21.86 -7.85 -9.52
N GLU A 186 23.16 -7.90 -9.24
CA GLU A 186 24.07 -8.89 -9.81
C GLU A 186 24.24 -10.10 -8.90
N ASP A 187 24.30 -9.88 -7.56
CA ASP A 187 24.55 -10.92 -6.55
C ASP A 187 23.39 -10.95 -5.51
N ASN A 188 22.24 -11.48 -5.88
CA ASN A 188 21.08 -11.71 -5.02
C ASN A 188 20.51 -10.48 -4.32
N LYS A 189 21.33 -9.50 -3.90
CA LYS A 189 20.90 -8.30 -3.15
C LYS A 189 21.80 -7.11 -3.42
N LYS A 190 21.23 -5.89 -3.24
CA LYS A 190 21.93 -4.61 -3.41
C LYS A 190 21.40 -3.57 -2.45
N ILE A 191 22.27 -2.84 -1.76
CA ILE A 191 21.89 -1.63 -1.03
C ILE A 191 21.58 -0.56 -2.07
N ILE A 192 20.35 -0.03 -2.04
CA ILE A 192 19.84 0.96 -2.99
C ILE A 192 19.56 2.32 -2.35
N TYR A 193 19.45 2.35 -1.02
CA TYR A 193 19.31 3.55 -0.22
C TYR A 193 20.12 3.40 1.06
N ASP A 194 20.97 4.37 1.37
CA ASP A 194 21.78 4.39 2.60
C ASP A 194 21.99 5.87 3.00
N SER A 195 21.14 6.35 3.87
CA SER A 195 21.16 7.74 4.36
C SER A 195 20.40 7.85 5.68
N ASP A 196 20.81 8.78 6.53
CA ASP A 196 20.15 9.10 7.80
C ASP A 196 19.96 7.88 8.72
N GLU A 197 20.93 6.94 8.73
CA GLU A 197 20.89 5.68 9.47
C GLU A 197 19.83 4.69 8.96
N ILE A 198 19.17 5.02 7.86
CA ILE A 198 18.20 4.16 7.18
C ILE A 198 18.91 3.45 6.04
N LYS A 199 18.85 2.13 6.04
CA LYS A 199 19.37 1.30 4.97
C LYS A 199 18.24 0.50 4.32
N ILE A 200 18.11 0.61 2.98
CA ILE A 200 17.17 -0.21 2.21
C ILE A 200 17.94 -1.06 1.23
N THR A 201 17.76 -2.36 1.36
CA THR A 201 18.37 -3.37 0.50
C THR A 201 17.30 -3.99 -0.38
N ALA A 202 17.44 -3.91 -1.69
CA ALA A 202 16.67 -4.69 -2.64
C ALA A 202 17.28 -6.09 -2.77
N PHE A 203 16.45 -7.12 -2.90
CA PHE A 203 16.90 -8.50 -3.10
C PHE A 203 16.00 -9.23 -4.11
N ASN A 204 16.59 -10.15 -4.87
CA ASN A 204 15.85 -10.90 -5.89
C ASN A 204 14.81 -11.82 -5.26
N VAL A 205 13.65 -11.91 -5.92
CA VAL A 205 12.60 -12.87 -5.59
C VAL A 205 12.22 -13.70 -6.82
N ASP A 206 11.53 -14.81 -6.63
CA ASP A 206 11.12 -15.69 -7.73
C ASP A 206 9.65 -15.43 -8.10
N HIS A 207 9.46 -14.62 -9.12
CA HIS A 207 8.14 -14.32 -9.68
C HIS A 207 8.08 -14.63 -11.19
N TYR A 208 8.87 -15.62 -11.64
CA TYR A 208 8.92 -15.98 -13.06
C TYR A 208 7.51 -16.24 -13.62
N PRO A 209 7.16 -15.72 -14.84
CA PRO A 209 8.07 -15.13 -15.85
C PRO A 209 8.32 -13.62 -15.74
N VAL A 210 7.88 -12.97 -14.66
CA VAL A 210 8.09 -11.53 -14.44
C VAL A 210 9.47 -11.30 -13.83
N GLU A 211 10.39 -10.85 -14.67
CA GLU A 211 11.77 -10.56 -14.31
C GLU A 211 12.22 -9.21 -14.87
N PRO A 212 12.91 -8.40 -14.09
CA PRO A 212 13.30 -8.61 -12.70
C PRO A 212 12.17 -8.33 -11.70
N SER A 213 12.13 -9.11 -10.59
CA SER A 213 11.26 -8.89 -9.44
C SER A 213 12.07 -8.88 -8.16
N VAL A 214 11.74 -7.96 -7.24
CA VAL A 214 12.52 -7.75 -6.01
C VAL A 214 11.63 -7.58 -4.78
N GLY A 215 12.19 -7.96 -3.63
CA GLY A 215 11.71 -7.57 -2.32
C GLY A 215 12.63 -6.52 -1.70
N TYR A 216 12.21 -5.93 -0.57
CA TYR A 216 12.97 -4.89 0.14
C TYR A 216 13.14 -5.22 1.61
N ALA A 217 14.36 -5.04 2.14
CA ALA A 217 14.64 -5.07 3.56
C ALA A 217 15.02 -3.64 4.02
N ILE A 218 14.32 -3.15 5.03
CA ILE A 218 14.45 -1.81 5.58
C ILE A 218 15.01 -1.95 7.00
N GLU A 219 16.16 -1.36 7.25
CA GLU A 219 16.85 -1.42 8.53
C GLU A 219 17.04 0.00 9.09
N TYR A 220 16.69 0.19 10.34
CA TYR A 220 16.86 1.42 11.09
C TYR A 220 16.93 1.16 12.58
N ASN A 221 17.95 1.68 13.28
CA ASN A 221 18.09 1.60 14.75
C ASN A 221 17.85 0.18 15.31
N ASN A 222 18.54 -0.83 14.74
CA ASN A 222 18.40 -2.26 15.06
C ASN A 222 16.99 -2.86 14.82
N LYS A 223 16.13 -2.17 14.10
CA LYS A 223 14.82 -2.64 13.67
C LYS A 223 14.87 -3.06 12.21
N LYS A 224 14.10 -4.07 11.87
CA LYS A 224 14.04 -4.61 10.51
C LYS A 224 12.61 -4.84 10.06
N VAL A 225 12.25 -4.24 8.94
CA VAL A 225 11.01 -4.51 8.20
C VAL A 225 11.37 -5.10 6.84
N VAL A 226 10.69 -6.18 6.45
CA VAL A 226 10.89 -6.81 5.13
C VAL A 226 9.57 -6.83 4.38
N ILE A 227 9.62 -6.50 3.09
CA ILE A 227 8.50 -6.53 2.14
C ILE A 227 8.90 -7.50 1.04
N SER A 228 8.11 -8.57 0.84
CA SER A 228 8.48 -9.64 -0.10
C SER A 228 8.39 -9.23 -1.56
N GLY A 229 7.48 -8.30 -1.92
CA GLY A 229 6.94 -8.26 -3.27
C GLY A 229 6.17 -9.53 -3.58
N ASP A 230 5.84 -9.77 -4.85
CA ASP A 230 5.21 -11.03 -5.28
C ASP A 230 6.28 -12.09 -5.53
N THR A 231 6.07 -13.30 -5.01
CA THR A 231 7.09 -14.36 -5.08
C THR A 231 6.53 -15.74 -4.77
N LYS A 232 7.13 -16.76 -5.37
CA LYS A 232 7.09 -18.11 -4.80
C LYS A 232 7.81 -18.15 -3.46
N ALA A 233 7.59 -19.21 -2.70
CA ALA A 233 8.40 -19.47 -1.52
C ALA A 233 9.88 -19.48 -1.90
N ASN A 234 10.60 -18.45 -1.46
CA ASN A 234 11.97 -18.18 -1.81
C ASN A 234 12.83 -18.08 -0.55
N GLU A 235 13.86 -18.90 -0.45
CA GLU A 235 14.74 -18.94 0.72
C GLU A 235 15.38 -17.57 1.00
N LEU A 236 15.71 -16.79 -0.04
CA LEU A 236 16.33 -15.49 0.11
C LEU A 236 15.42 -14.49 0.83
N VAL A 237 14.08 -14.52 0.59
CA VAL A 237 13.13 -13.70 1.34
C VAL A 237 13.27 -13.94 2.84
N PHE A 238 13.35 -15.21 3.26
CA PHE A 238 13.41 -15.57 4.68
C PHE A 238 14.81 -15.42 5.26
N GLU A 239 15.88 -15.55 4.45
CA GLU A 239 17.23 -15.13 4.83
C GLU A 239 17.24 -13.63 5.18
N MET A 240 16.69 -12.79 4.29
CA MET A 240 16.59 -11.35 4.51
C MET A 240 15.67 -11.01 5.69
N ALA A 241 14.62 -11.80 5.92
CA ALA A 241 13.69 -11.67 7.05
C ALA A 241 14.20 -12.30 8.35
N THR A 242 15.41 -12.85 8.40
CA THR A 242 15.96 -13.44 9.64
C THR A 242 15.97 -12.42 10.78
N ASN A 243 15.28 -12.75 11.89
CA ASN A 243 15.04 -11.90 13.06
C ASN A 243 14.31 -10.58 12.73
N ALA A 244 13.55 -10.50 11.64
CA ALA A 244 12.78 -9.30 11.31
C ALA A 244 11.70 -9.03 12.36
N ASP A 245 11.53 -7.76 12.70
CA ASP A 245 10.45 -7.30 13.57
C ASP A 245 9.11 -7.39 12.87
N LEU A 246 9.09 -7.13 11.55
CA LEU A 246 7.91 -7.16 10.70
C LEU A 246 8.27 -7.74 9.33
N LEU A 247 7.59 -8.79 8.92
CA LEU A 247 7.58 -9.29 7.54
C LEU A 247 6.20 -9.06 6.93
N ILE A 248 6.16 -8.30 5.83
CA ILE A 248 4.98 -8.13 4.99
C ILE A 248 5.17 -9.05 3.78
N HIS A 249 4.29 -10.02 3.61
CA HIS A 249 4.40 -11.05 2.57
C HIS A 249 3.08 -11.21 1.81
N GLU A 250 3.16 -11.37 0.49
CA GLU A 250 2.00 -11.74 -0.33
C GLU A 250 1.47 -13.13 0.06
N ALA A 251 0.22 -13.44 -0.25
CA ALA A 251 -0.30 -14.78 0.05
C ALA A 251 -1.46 -15.22 -0.86
N ILE A 252 -1.40 -16.51 -1.29
CA ILE A 252 -2.39 -17.13 -2.15
C ILE A 252 -3.02 -18.38 -1.52
N LEU A 253 -4.34 -18.51 -1.56
CA LEU A 253 -5.06 -19.72 -1.10
C LEU A 253 -5.17 -20.77 -2.21
N ASN A 254 -4.10 -21.49 -2.51
CA ASN A 254 -4.05 -22.52 -3.54
C ASN A 254 -5.16 -23.59 -3.40
N SER A 255 -5.53 -23.96 -2.16
CA SER A 255 -6.59 -24.95 -1.91
C SER A 255 -7.96 -24.50 -2.44
N LEU A 256 -8.27 -23.21 -2.34
CA LEU A 256 -9.51 -22.64 -2.86
C LEU A 256 -9.43 -22.47 -4.38
N LEU A 257 -8.31 -21.97 -4.90
CA LEU A 257 -8.13 -21.71 -6.33
C LEU A 257 -8.14 -22.98 -7.16
N LYS A 258 -7.60 -24.10 -6.68
CA LYS A 258 -7.72 -25.42 -7.33
C LYS A 258 -9.19 -25.84 -7.53
N ASN A 259 -10.08 -25.53 -6.57
CA ASN A 259 -11.50 -25.78 -6.73
C ASN A 259 -12.14 -24.78 -7.70
N THR A 260 -11.71 -23.53 -7.69
CA THR A 260 -12.19 -22.49 -8.62
C THR A 260 -11.85 -22.86 -10.07
N VAL A 261 -10.65 -23.36 -10.36
CA VAL A 261 -10.25 -23.89 -11.68
C VAL A 261 -11.26 -24.93 -12.16
N LYS A 262 -11.55 -25.96 -11.36
CA LYS A 262 -12.50 -27.01 -11.73
C LYS A 262 -13.90 -26.48 -12.01
N ILE A 263 -14.38 -25.50 -11.23
CA ILE A 263 -15.69 -24.87 -11.43
C ILE A 263 -15.72 -24.09 -12.75
N LEU A 264 -14.65 -23.36 -13.05
CA LEU A 264 -14.53 -22.57 -14.28
C LEU A 264 -14.47 -23.49 -15.53
N GLU A 265 -13.74 -24.59 -15.45
CA GLU A 265 -13.69 -25.62 -16.51
C GLU A 265 -15.08 -26.21 -16.78
N ASN A 266 -15.80 -26.60 -15.74
CA ASN A 266 -17.17 -27.12 -15.85
C ASN A 266 -18.16 -26.11 -16.44
N LYS A 267 -17.85 -24.82 -16.38
CA LYS A 267 -18.61 -23.71 -16.96
C LYS A 267 -18.10 -23.27 -18.32
N GLU A 268 -17.15 -23.99 -18.91
CA GLU A 268 -16.49 -23.68 -20.20
C GLU A 268 -15.82 -22.29 -20.21
N MET A 269 -15.45 -21.76 -19.03
CA MET A 269 -14.73 -20.49 -18.88
C MET A 269 -13.21 -20.71 -18.97
N HIS A 270 -12.74 -21.28 -20.07
CA HIS A 270 -11.38 -21.79 -20.24
C HIS A 270 -10.29 -20.74 -20.01
N ARG A 271 -10.47 -19.50 -20.53
CA ARG A 271 -9.51 -18.42 -20.30
C ARG A 271 -9.36 -18.09 -18.81
N ASN A 272 -10.48 -17.99 -18.09
CA ASN A 272 -10.44 -17.68 -16.65
C ASN A 272 -9.85 -18.85 -15.85
N SER A 273 -10.20 -20.09 -16.21
CA SER A 273 -9.62 -21.30 -15.62
C SER A 273 -8.11 -21.33 -15.76
N HIS A 274 -7.59 -21.03 -16.96
CA HIS A 274 -6.15 -20.99 -17.25
C HIS A 274 -5.44 -19.93 -16.39
N ILE A 275 -5.96 -18.69 -16.34
CA ILE A 275 -5.38 -17.62 -15.52
C ILE A 275 -5.36 -18.01 -14.03
N VAL A 276 -6.47 -18.54 -13.49
CA VAL A 276 -6.54 -18.96 -12.07
C VAL A 276 -5.64 -20.17 -11.78
N HIS A 277 -5.37 -21.01 -12.78
CA HIS A 277 -4.39 -22.08 -12.66
C HIS A 277 -2.97 -21.50 -12.56
N ASP A 278 -2.59 -20.64 -13.50
CA ASP A 278 -1.21 -20.14 -13.63
C ASP A 278 -0.76 -19.31 -12.43
N ILE A 279 -1.64 -18.46 -11.86
CA ILE A 279 -1.27 -17.62 -10.70
C ILE A 279 -0.84 -18.44 -9.48
N GLN A 280 -1.15 -19.72 -9.40
CA GLN A 280 -0.75 -20.60 -8.29
C GLN A 280 0.73 -20.98 -8.36
N ASP A 281 1.37 -20.80 -9.52
CA ASP A 281 2.74 -21.26 -9.77
C ASP A 281 3.79 -20.19 -9.42
N TYR A 282 3.37 -18.93 -9.15
CA TYR A 282 4.29 -17.82 -8.88
C TYR A 282 3.93 -16.99 -7.64
N HIS A 283 3.12 -17.56 -6.72
CA HIS A 283 2.77 -17.01 -5.42
C HIS A 283 2.89 -18.04 -4.31
N THR A 284 2.92 -17.60 -3.05
CA THR A 284 3.19 -18.46 -1.89
C THR A 284 1.93 -18.74 -1.05
N PRO A 285 1.62 -20.01 -0.71
CA PRO A 285 0.54 -20.33 0.21
C PRO A 285 0.90 -20.00 1.68
N PRO A 286 -0.09 -19.54 2.51
CA PRO A 286 0.16 -19.06 3.88
C PRO A 286 0.85 -20.07 4.80
N ASN A 287 0.54 -21.35 4.70
CA ASN A 287 1.19 -22.39 5.52
C ASN A 287 2.69 -22.55 5.23
N GLU A 288 3.11 -22.29 4.00
CA GLU A 288 4.52 -22.31 3.61
C GLU A 288 5.24 -21.06 4.12
N ILE A 289 4.59 -19.87 4.00
CA ILE A 289 5.09 -18.63 4.58
C ILE A 289 5.31 -18.79 6.09
N VAL A 290 4.31 -19.31 6.81
CA VAL A 290 4.38 -19.55 8.26
C VAL A 290 5.55 -20.45 8.63
N LYS A 291 5.73 -21.57 7.90
CA LYS A 291 6.84 -22.48 8.15
C LYS A 291 8.19 -21.78 8.03
N LEU A 292 8.42 -21.05 6.95
CA LEU A 292 9.67 -20.36 6.67
C LEU A 292 9.87 -19.14 7.59
N ALA A 293 8.82 -18.39 7.90
CA ALA A 293 8.88 -17.27 8.83
C ALA A 293 9.20 -17.71 10.26
N ASN A 294 8.72 -18.88 10.69
CA ASN A 294 9.13 -19.48 11.97
C ASN A 294 10.62 -19.84 12.00
N ILE A 295 11.14 -20.41 10.91
CA ILE A 295 12.58 -20.72 10.78
C ILE A 295 13.42 -19.44 10.82
N ALA A 296 12.96 -18.38 10.15
CA ALA A 296 13.60 -17.07 10.13
C ALA A 296 13.43 -16.28 11.44
N ASN A 297 12.71 -16.80 12.43
CA ASN A 297 12.44 -16.12 13.71
C ASN A 297 11.80 -14.74 13.54
N VAL A 298 10.84 -14.60 12.60
CA VAL A 298 10.08 -13.38 12.37
C VAL A 298 9.16 -13.10 13.56
N LYS A 299 9.16 -11.86 14.10
CA LYS A 299 8.35 -11.50 15.26
C LYS A 299 6.89 -11.24 14.89
N THR A 300 6.66 -10.52 13.79
CA THR A 300 5.32 -10.19 13.29
C THR A 300 5.24 -10.47 11.80
N LEU A 301 4.24 -11.26 11.40
CA LEU A 301 3.93 -11.57 10.00
C LEU A 301 2.63 -10.85 9.61
N VAL A 302 2.69 -10.09 8.53
CA VAL A 302 1.54 -9.42 7.93
C VAL A 302 1.37 -9.97 6.53
N LEU A 303 0.26 -10.66 6.28
CA LEU A 303 -0.08 -11.14 4.94
C LEU A 303 -0.89 -10.07 4.22
N HIS A 304 -0.42 -9.66 3.05
CA HIS A 304 -1.07 -8.71 2.14
C HIS A 304 -1.15 -9.28 0.72
N HIS A 305 -1.57 -8.49 -0.27
CA HIS A 305 -1.77 -8.97 -1.65
C HIS A 305 -2.55 -10.30 -1.67
N LEU A 306 -3.64 -10.34 -0.88
CA LEU A 306 -4.36 -11.59 -0.53
C LEU A 306 -5.21 -12.10 -1.69
N THR A 307 -4.90 -13.29 -2.19
CA THR A 307 -5.61 -13.92 -3.30
C THR A 307 -6.26 -15.26 -2.89
N PRO A 308 -7.63 -15.34 -2.85
CA PRO A 308 -8.55 -14.21 -2.85
C PRO A 308 -8.57 -13.49 -1.49
N SER A 309 -9.07 -12.25 -1.49
CA SER A 309 -9.18 -11.46 -0.24
C SER A 309 -10.12 -12.09 0.77
N PRO A 310 -9.79 -12.05 2.08
CA PRO A 310 -10.58 -12.62 3.17
C PRO A 310 -11.78 -11.76 3.57
N ASP A 311 -12.56 -11.25 2.59
CA ASP A 311 -13.66 -10.31 2.81
C ASP A 311 -14.96 -10.97 3.26
N ASN A 312 -14.96 -12.29 3.34
CA ASN A 312 -16.06 -13.05 3.93
C ASN A 312 -15.53 -14.07 4.95
N ILE A 313 -16.43 -14.51 5.84
CA ILE A 313 -16.09 -15.38 6.95
C ILE A 313 -15.50 -16.74 6.51
N ILE A 314 -15.90 -17.26 5.36
CA ILE A 314 -15.43 -18.56 4.87
C ILE A 314 -13.96 -18.45 4.43
N ILE A 315 -13.65 -17.48 3.59
CA ILE A 315 -12.28 -17.26 3.11
C ILE A 315 -11.35 -16.88 4.27
N ASN A 316 -11.83 -16.03 5.19
CA ASN A 316 -11.07 -15.69 6.39
C ASN A 316 -10.71 -16.93 7.21
N LYS A 317 -11.67 -17.85 7.42
CA LYS A 317 -11.42 -19.11 8.13
C LYS A 317 -10.44 -20.05 7.42
N LEU A 318 -10.38 -20.00 6.08
CA LEU A 318 -9.38 -20.77 5.32
C LEU A 318 -7.97 -20.23 5.55
N TYR A 319 -7.79 -18.91 5.57
CA TYR A 319 -6.52 -18.29 5.93
C TYR A 319 -6.13 -18.62 7.38
N GLU A 320 -7.05 -18.43 8.34
CA GLU A 320 -6.81 -18.70 9.76
C GLU A 320 -6.30 -20.13 10.01
N LYS A 321 -6.82 -21.11 9.28
CA LYS A 321 -6.35 -22.50 9.37
C LYS A 321 -4.90 -22.69 8.92
N GLN A 322 -4.44 -21.91 7.94
CA GLN A 322 -3.11 -22.03 7.39
C GLN A 322 -2.04 -21.27 8.18
N ILE A 323 -2.46 -20.22 8.91
CA ILE A 323 -1.53 -19.37 9.69
C ILE A 323 -1.49 -19.70 11.18
N LYS A 324 -2.28 -20.64 11.68
CA LYS A 324 -2.46 -20.96 13.11
C LYS A 324 -1.17 -21.39 13.83
N ASP A 325 -0.21 -21.97 13.09
CA ASP A 325 1.01 -22.52 13.64
C ASP A 325 2.19 -21.52 13.61
N PHE A 326 1.90 -20.23 13.39
CA PHE A 326 2.91 -19.19 13.49
C PHE A 326 3.25 -18.88 14.96
N ASN A 327 4.54 -18.81 15.27
CA ASN A 327 5.02 -18.61 16.65
C ASN A 327 4.93 -17.16 17.13
N GLY A 328 4.85 -16.19 16.21
CA GLY A 328 4.75 -14.75 16.49
C GLY A 328 3.34 -14.21 16.38
N LYS A 329 3.23 -12.91 16.10
CA LYS A 329 1.96 -12.25 15.78
C LYS A 329 1.71 -12.32 14.29
N VAL A 330 0.51 -12.75 13.87
CA VAL A 330 0.14 -12.81 12.45
C VAL A 330 -1.14 -12.03 12.18
N TYR A 331 -1.16 -11.30 11.06
CA TYR A 331 -2.28 -10.48 10.62
C TYR A 331 -2.61 -10.76 9.15
N LEU A 332 -3.90 -10.83 8.85
CA LEU A 332 -4.41 -10.68 7.49
C LEU A 332 -4.70 -9.20 7.30
N ALA A 333 -3.84 -8.52 6.56
CA ALA A 333 -3.90 -7.07 6.41
C ALA A 333 -5.20 -6.60 5.77
N LYS A 334 -5.61 -5.39 6.17
CA LYS A 334 -6.69 -4.60 5.55
C LYS A 334 -6.13 -3.27 5.08
N ASP A 335 -6.81 -2.69 4.10
CA ASP A 335 -6.47 -1.36 3.61
C ASP A 335 -6.57 -0.33 4.74
N GLY A 336 -5.43 0.31 5.04
CA GLY A 336 -5.30 1.30 6.10
C GLY A 336 -4.83 0.77 7.45
N ASP A 337 -4.51 -0.50 7.60
CA ASP A 337 -3.94 -1.03 8.85
C ASP A 337 -2.59 -0.38 9.16
N LYS A 338 -2.33 -0.14 10.46
CA LYS A 338 -1.11 0.48 10.98
C LYS A 338 -0.33 -0.50 11.85
N PHE A 339 0.96 -0.63 11.60
CA PHE A 339 1.91 -1.43 12.38
C PHE A 339 3.05 -0.53 12.86
N ILE A 340 3.46 -0.71 14.12
CA ILE A 340 4.54 0.05 14.74
C ILE A 340 5.62 -0.92 15.21
N VAL A 341 6.84 -0.73 14.71
CA VAL A 341 8.04 -1.45 15.12
C VAL A 341 8.83 -0.57 16.09
N LYS A 342 8.89 -1.04 17.34
CA LYS A 342 9.48 -0.30 18.48
C LYS A 342 10.87 -0.78 18.80
#